data_b41c5797b7ae7c5ec07bb9e4207771f9
#
_entry.id   b41c5797b7ae7c5ec07bb9e4207771f9
#
_cell.length_a   1.000
_cell.length_b   1.000
_cell.length_c   1.000
_cell.angle_alpha   90.00
_cell.angle_beta   90.00
_cell.angle_gamma   90.00
#
_symmetry.space_group_name_H-M   'P 1'
#
loop_
_entity.id
_entity.type
_entity.pdbx_description
1 polymer ?
#
loop_
_entity_poly.entity_id
_entity_poly.type
_entity_poly.pdbx_seq_one_letter_code
_entity_poly.pdbx_strand_id
1 'polypeptide(L)'
;MANLTFDFTGRTVLVTGAARGVGRAIGEHFHAAGAAVYIVDNDAEAVKATAAETGMAGLVADVSSTAQVAEVVGRAVADTGRVDVLVNNAGILRDGVVWKLTDEDYEDVMAVHAGGTFRFTRAVVPYLRGQGGGRIINVTSYSGLRGNPGQSNYSMAKAGIIGFTKTVAKELARFGITVNAISPNAQTRMIEAIPGDKQAMLTAATPMRRFGDAREMAAAVAFLASDEASYITGVVLPVDGGISL
;
A
#
# COMPACT_ATOMS: atom_id res chain seq x y z
N MET A 1 -4.67 -7.60 -25.47
CA MET A 1 -4.95 -6.18 -25.16
C MET A 1 -5.69 -6.15 -23.81
N ALA A 2 -5.38 -5.21 -22.93
CA ALA A 2 -6.14 -5.03 -21.70
C ALA A 2 -7.57 -4.57 -22.01
N ASN A 3 -8.57 -5.09 -21.31
CA ASN A 3 -9.97 -4.70 -21.49
C ASN A 3 -10.32 -3.39 -20.76
N LEU A 4 -9.44 -2.95 -19.85
CA LEU A 4 -9.59 -1.73 -19.07
C LEU A 4 -8.28 -0.94 -19.14
N THR A 5 -8.40 0.34 -19.48
CA THR A 5 -7.28 1.29 -19.48
C THR A 5 -7.64 2.46 -18.57
N PHE A 6 -6.66 2.93 -17.82
CA PHE A 6 -6.79 4.09 -16.94
C PHE A 6 -6.00 5.26 -17.52
N ASP A 7 -6.49 6.46 -17.31
CA ASP A 7 -5.79 7.72 -17.58
C ASP A 7 -5.64 8.49 -16.26
N PHE A 8 -4.40 8.63 -15.81
CA PHE A 8 -4.03 9.41 -14.63
C PHE A 8 -3.17 10.63 -14.99
N THR A 9 -3.25 11.09 -16.25
CA THR A 9 -2.55 12.29 -16.72
C THR A 9 -2.89 13.49 -15.84
N GLY A 10 -1.88 14.21 -15.37
CA GLY A 10 -2.03 15.35 -14.48
C GLY A 10 -2.34 15.00 -13.02
N ARG A 11 -2.33 13.72 -12.64
CA ARG A 11 -2.47 13.26 -11.26
C ARG A 11 -1.11 12.99 -10.64
N THR A 12 -0.99 13.25 -9.34
CA THR A 12 0.20 12.97 -8.53
C THR A 12 -0.08 11.82 -7.58
N VAL A 13 0.75 10.79 -7.63
CA VAL A 13 0.60 9.53 -6.89
C VAL A 13 1.81 9.30 -5.99
N LEU A 14 1.57 9.11 -4.70
CA LEU A 14 2.56 8.69 -3.71
C LEU A 14 2.37 7.20 -3.39
N VAL A 15 3.42 6.39 -3.51
CA VAL A 15 3.40 4.97 -3.16
C VAL A 15 4.52 4.66 -2.18
N THR A 16 4.19 4.18 -0.98
CA THR A 16 5.18 3.79 0.04
C THR A 16 5.58 2.32 -0.07
N GLY A 17 6.82 1.99 0.31
CA GLY A 17 7.38 0.64 0.13
C GLY A 17 7.44 0.25 -1.35
N ALA A 18 7.82 1.21 -2.21
CA ALA A 18 7.65 1.09 -3.65
C ALA A 18 8.95 0.91 -4.44
N ALA A 19 10.08 0.70 -3.78
CA ALA A 19 11.31 0.35 -4.47
C ALA A 19 11.28 -1.07 -5.06
N ARG A 20 10.33 -1.93 -4.65
CA ARG A 20 10.24 -3.34 -5.08
C ARG A 20 8.80 -3.87 -5.02
N GLY A 21 8.62 -5.09 -5.56
CA GLY A 21 7.43 -5.91 -5.37
C GLY A 21 6.12 -5.24 -5.76
N VAL A 22 5.09 -5.41 -4.92
CA VAL A 22 3.74 -4.88 -5.17
C VAL A 22 3.73 -3.36 -5.27
N GLY A 23 4.45 -2.67 -4.37
CA GLY A 23 4.53 -1.19 -4.40
C GLY A 23 5.14 -0.67 -5.70
N ARG A 24 6.22 -1.28 -6.18
CA ARG A 24 6.84 -0.95 -7.47
C ARG A 24 5.86 -1.18 -8.63
N ALA A 25 5.21 -2.33 -8.68
CA ALA A 25 4.24 -2.64 -9.74
C ALA A 25 3.06 -1.66 -9.75
N ILE A 26 2.61 -1.21 -8.57
CA ILE A 26 1.59 -0.16 -8.44
C ILE A 26 2.11 1.16 -9.02
N GLY A 27 3.32 1.58 -8.64
CA GLY A 27 3.94 2.79 -9.16
C GLY A 27 4.10 2.75 -10.69
N GLU A 28 4.64 1.66 -11.24
CA GLU A 28 4.79 1.45 -12.68
C GLU A 28 3.45 1.52 -13.42
N HIS A 29 2.39 0.96 -12.84
CA HIS A 29 1.06 0.99 -13.42
C HIS A 29 0.50 2.42 -13.52
N PHE A 30 0.61 3.22 -12.46
CA PHE A 30 0.19 4.63 -12.48
C PHE A 30 1.06 5.46 -13.42
N HIS A 31 2.37 5.21 -13.43
CA HIS A 31 3.30 5.92 -14.33
C HIS A 31 2.98 5.64 -15.80
N ALA A 32 2.73 4.38 -16.16
CA ALA A 32 2.29 3.99 -17.49
C ALA A 32 0.93 4.59 -17.90
N ALA A 33 0.09 4.93 -16.90
CA ALA A 33 -1.18 5.62 -17.08
C ALA A 33 -1.06 7.17 -17.05
N GLY A 34 0.17 7.73 -17.13
CA GLY A 34 0.42 9.17 -17.28
C GLY A 34 0.53 9.95 -15.97
N ALA A 35 0.51 9.31 -14.79
CA ALA A 35 0.66 9.99 -13.52
C ALA A 35 2.11 10.45 -13.24
N ALA A 36 2.27 11.55 -12.50
CA ALA A 36 3.49 11.87 -11.80
C ALA A 36 3.60 10.99 -10.54
N VAL A 37 4.52 10.00 -10.54
CA VAL A 37 4.62 9.00 -9.48
C VAL A 37 5.85 9.25 -8.63
N TYR A 38 5.65 9.27 -7.30
CA TYR A 38 6.69 9.32 -6.29
C TYR A 38 6.73 7.98 -5.55
N ILE A 39 7.79 7.22 -5.76
CA ILE A 39 8.08 6.00 -5.02
C ILE A 39 8.85 6.35 -3.75
N VAL A 40 8.40 5.84 -2.61
CA VAL A 40 8.98 6.11 -1.29
C VAL A 40 9.41 4.79 -0.65
N ASP A 41 10.66 4.72 -0.22
CA ASP A 41 11.21 3.55 0.48
C ASP A 41 12.38 3.98 1.36
N ASN A 42 12.73 3.19 2.38
CA ASN A 42 13.90 3.46 3.23
C ASN A 42 15.20 2.87 2.66
N ASP A 43 15.14 2.01 1.63
CA ASP A 43 16.31 1.46 0.95
C ASP A 43 16.76 2.41 -0.18
N ALA A 44 17.73 3.28 0.13
CA ALA A 44 18.22 4.32 -0.78
C ALA A 44 18.72 3.76 -2.13
N GLU A 45 19.45 2.63 -2.10
CA GLU A 45 19.99 2.02 -3.32
C GLU A 45 18.87 1.44 -4.19
N ALA A 46 17.88 0.81 -3.58
CA ALA A 46 16.72 0.30 -4.32
C ALA A 46 15.86 1.41 -4.89
N VAL A 47 15.64 2.51 -4.15
CA VAL A 47 14.94 3.70 -4.65
C VAL A 47 15.64 4.27 -5.87
N LYS A 48 16.96 4.47 -5.78
CA LYS A 48 17.78 4.99 -6.86
C LYS A 48 17.74 4.09 -8.11
N ALA A 49 17.89 2.79 -7.92
CA ALA A 49 17.85 1.83 -9.02
C ALA A 49 16.48 1.83 -9.71
N THR A 50 15.41 1.74 -8.94
CA THR A 50 14.04 1.72 -9.49
C THR A 50 13.68 3.04 -10.17
N ALA A 51 14.06 4.19 -9.60
CA ALA A 51 13.84 5.49 -10.25
C ALA A 51 14.58 5.59 -11.59
N ALA A 52 15.84 5.12 -11.67
CA ALA A 52 16.61 5.11 -12.91
C ALA A 52 16.01 4.19 -13.98
N GLU A 53 15.49 3.02 -13.59
CA GLU A 53 14.92 2.05 -14.50
C GLU A 53 13.53 2.47 -15.06
N THR A 54 12.75 3.17 -14.25
CA THR A 54 11.32 3.42 -14.56
C THR A 54 11.01 4.87 -14.93
N GLY A 55 11.90 5.81 -14.60
CA GLY A 55 11.64 7.24 -14.75
C GLY A 55 10.74 7.86 -13.68
N MET A 56 10.29 7.07 -12.69
CA MET A 56 9.52 7.59 -11.55
C MET A 56 10.41 8.39 -10.60
N ALA A 57 9.85 9.37 -9.86
CA ALA A 57 10.58 10.11 -8.86
C ALA A 57 10.82 9.26 -7.60
N GLY A 58 12.08 9.08 -7.20
CA GLY A 58 12.47 8.32 -6.03
C GLY A 58 12.70 9.21 -4.81
N LEU A 59 12.08 8.93 -3.68
CA LEU A 59 12.29 9.62 -2.41
C LEU A 59 12.65 8.61 -1.31
N VAL A 60 13.76 8.86 -0.63
CA VAL A 60 14.21 8.00 0.47
C VAL A 60 13.59 8.50 1.77
N ALA A 61 12.81 7.66 2.44
CA ALA A 61 12.23 8.01 3.74
C ALA A 61 11.80 6.77 4.54
N ASP A 62 11.93 6.89 5.85
CA ASP A 62 11.31 5.98 6.80
C ASP A 62 9.89 6.45 7.11
N VAL A 63 8.90 5.59 6.82
CA VAL A 63 7.48 5.86 7.07
C VAL A 63 7.14 6.00 8.55
N SER A 64 8.02 5.53 9.44
CA SER A 64 7.89 5.69 10.90
C SER A 64 8.31 7.09 11.38
N SER A 65 9.01 7.88 10.55
CA SER A 65 9.48 9.23 10.87
C SER A 65 8.49 10.30 10.39
N THR A 66 7.83 10.99 11.32
CA THR A 66 6.91 12.09 10.99
C THR A 66 7.58 13.21 10.18
N ALA A 67 8.85 13.55 10.49
CA ALA A 67 9.59 14.58 9.78
C ALA A 67 9.85 14.20 8.32
N GLN A 68 10.37 12.98 8.08
CA GLN A 68 10.64 12.51 6.72
C GLN A 68 9.35 12.35 5.90
N VAL A 69 8.26 11.90 6.51
CA VAL A 69 6.94 11.86 5.85
C VAL A 69 6.49 13.25 5.41
N ALA A 70 6.67 14.28 6.26
CA ALA A 70 6.32 15.64 5.92
C ALA A 70 7.18 16.18 4.77
N GLU A 71 8.47 15.86 4.75
CA GLU A 71 9.39 16.23 3.65
C GLU A 71 8.98 15.59 2.32
N VAL A 72 8.66 14.30 2.33
CA VAL A 72 8.20 13.56 1.14
C VAL A 72 6.94 14.19 0.54
N VAL A 73 5.93 14.41 1.38
CA VAL A 73 4.66 15.01 0.92
C VAL A 73 4.88 16.44 0.46
N GLY A 74 5.66 17.23 1.21
CA GLY A 74 6.02 18.60 0.84
C GLY A 74 6.76 18.68 -0.50
N ARG A 75 7.68 17.74 -0.75
CA ARG A 75 8.42 17.65 -2.01
C ARG A 75 7.49 17.33 -3.19
N ALA A 76 6.63 16.34 -3.09
CA ALA A 76 5.70 15.99 -4.14
C ALA A 76 4.77 17.17 -4.49
N VAL A 77 4.28 17.88 -3.46
CA VAL A 77 3.44 19.07 -3.66
C VAL A 77 4.23 20.23 -4.26
N ALA A 78 5.48 20.45 -3.84
CA ALA A 78 6.32 21.54 -4.39
C ALA A 78 6.60 21.32 -5.88
N ASP A 79 6.82 20.08 -6.30
CA ASP A 79 7.14 19.73 -7.68
C ASP A 79 5.91 19.77 -8.62
N THR A 80 4.71 19.43 -8.12
CA THR A 80 3.52 19.20 -8.95
C THR A 80 2.31 20.08 -8.61
N GLY A 81 2.37 20.77 -7.49
CA GLY A 81 1.25 21.60 -6.99
C GLY A 81 0.13 20.78 -6.31
N ARG A 82 0.19 19.45 -6.28
CA ARG A 82 -0.91 18.61 -5.83
C ARG A 82 -0.48 17.22 -5.34
N VAL A 83 -1.39 16.53 -4.67
CA VAL A 83 -1.37 15.07 -4.43
C VAL A 83 -2.78 14.56 -4.69
N ASP A 84 -2.94 13.52 -5.49
CA ASP A 84 -4.25 12.96 -5.83
C ASP A 84 -4.47 11.58 -5.23
N VAL A 85 -3.43 10.76 -5.22
CA VAL A 85 -3.50 9.38 -4.75
C VAL A 85 -2.38 9.10 -3.75
N LEU A 86 -2.73 8.52 -2.63
CA LEU A 86 -1.79 7.92 -1.67
C LEU A 86 -2.02 6.41 -1.60
N VAL A 87 -0.94 5.63 -1.78
CA VAL A 87 -0.94 4.19 -1.55
C VAL A 87 -0.01 3.87 -0.37
N ASN A 88 -0.59 3.50 0.76
CA ASN A 88 0.12 3.05 1.95
C ASN A 88 0.41 1.55 1.84
N ASN A 89 1.59 1.21 1.28
CA ASN A 89 2.00 -0.18 1.03
C ASN A 89 3.22 -0.62 1.84
N ALA A 90 4.02 0.31 2.37
CA ALA A 90 5.22 -0.02 3.15
C ALA A 90 4.96 -1.02 4.28
N GLY A 91 5.89 -1.94 4.48
CA GLY A 91 5.75 -2.95 5.51
C GLY A 91 7.00 -3.79 5.73
N ILE A 92 7.10 -4.35 6.92
CA ILE A 92 8.16 -5.27 7.35
C ILE A 92 7.57 -6.51 7.99
N LEU A 93 8.37 -7.55 8.16
CA LEU A 93 8.03 -8.74 8.94
C LEU A 93 8.96 -8.85 10.16
N ARG A 94 8.38 -9.23 11.30
CA ARG A 94 9.05 -9.67 12.51
C ARG A 94 8.23 -10.85 13.01
N ASP A 95 8.32 -11.98 12.30
CA ASP A 95 7.49 -13.15 12.53
C ASP A 95 8.03 -13.95 13.75
N GLY A 96 7.13 -14.36 14.61
CA GLY A 96 7.40 -15.16 15.78
C GLY A 96 6.11 -15.53 16.51
N VAL A 97 6.14 -16.64 17.25
CA VAL A 97 5.03 -16.99 18.17
C VAL A 97 4.98 -15.96 19.30
N VAL A 98 3.79 -15.59 19.76
CA VAL A 98 3.56 -14.45 20.66
C VAL A 98 4.46 -14.43 21.92
N TRP A 99 4.80 -15.60 22.48
CA TRP A 99 5.67 -15.71 23.65
C TRP A 99 7.17 -15.62 23.36
N LYS A 100 7.57 -15.43 22.09
CA LYS A 100 8.96 -15.22 21.64
C LYS A 100 9.18 -13.86 21.01
N LEU A 101 8.11 -13.14 20.65
CA LEU A 101 8.24 -11.79 20.14
C LEU A 101 8.74 -10.86 21.24
N THR A 102 9.65 -9.98 20.88
CA THR A 102 10.12 -8.89 21.75
C THR A 102 9.23 -7.66 21.63
N ASP A 103 9.31 -6.75 22.59
CA ASP A 103 8.64 -5.44 22.48
C ASP A 103 9.13 -4.67 21.26
N GLU A 104 10.42 -4.76 20.90
CA GLU A 104 11.01 -4.14 19.71
C GLU A 104 10.39 -4.70 18.42
N ASP A 105 10.23 -6.02 18.30
CA ASP A 105 9.56 -6.65 17.15
C ASP A 105 8.12 -6.14 16.97
N TYR A 106 7.43 -5.94 18.10
CA TYR A 106 6.08 -5.40 18.10
C TYR A 106 6.06 -3.92 17.70
N GLU A 107 6.91 -3.10 18.33
CA GLU A 107 6.99 -1.66 18.09
C GLU A 107 7.39 -1.35 16.66
N ASP A 108 8.40 -2.04 16.11
CA ASP A 108 8.83 -1.92 14.72
C ASP A 108 7.68 -2.15 13.75
N VAL A 109 6.97 -3.27 13.91
CA VAL A 109 5.84 -3.63 13.04
C VAL A 109 4.71 -2.61 13.15
N MET A 110 4.34 -2.20 14.36
CA MET A 110 3.31 -1.19 14.57
C MET A 110 3.72 0.18 14.03
N ALA A 111 4.97 0.59 14.22
CA ALA A 111 5.47 1.89 13.77
C ALA A 111 5.47 2.01 12.25
N VAL A 112 5.88 0.94 11.53
CA VAL A 112 5.93 0.94 10.07
C VAL A 112 4.52 0.79 9.47
N HIS A 113 3.76 -0.23 9.87
CA HIS A 113 2.48 -0.54 9.24
C HIS A 113 1.37 0.45 9.65
N ALA A 114 0.92 0.38 10.89
CA ALA A 114 -0.16 1.23 11.39
C ALA A 114 0.28 2.69 11.50
N GLY A 115 1.46 2.91 12.05
CA GLY A 115 2.05 4.24 12.22
C GLY A 115 2.36 4.93 10.89
N GLY A 116 2.98 4.24 9.93
CA GLY A 116 3.27 4.76 8.59
C GLY A 116 1.99 5.14 7.85
N THR A 117 1.01 4.23 7.83
CA THR A 117 -0.31 4.48 7.24
C THR A 117 -0.97 5.73 7.83
N PHE A 118 -0.95 5.87 9.16
CA PHE A 118 -1.49 7.04 9.84
C PHE A 118 -0.74 8.33 9.46
N ARG A 119 0.61 8.31 9.48
CA ARG A 119 1.44 9.51 9.25
C ARG A 119 1.27 10.03 7.83
N PHE A 120 1.37 9.18 6.81
CA PHE A 120 1.18 9.57 5.41
C PHE A 120 -0.25 10.05 5.17
N THR A 121 -1.25 9.35 5.66
CA THR A 121 -2.66 9.79 5.54
C THR A 121 -2.84 11.18 6.15
N ARG A 122 -2.39 11.40 7.38
CA ARG A 122 -2.47 12.70 8.06
C ARG A 122 -1.75 13.80 7.28
N ALA A 123 -0.60 13.50 6.67
CA ALA A 123 0.20 14.49 5.95
C ALA A 123 -0.44 14.90 4.61
N VAL A 124 -1.11 13.98 3.88
CA VAL A 124 -1.74 14.32 2.60
C VAL A 124 -3.14 14.93 2.74
N VAL A 125 -3.87 14.63 3.80
CA VAL A 125 -5.26 15.06 3.98
C VAL A 125 -5.48 16.57 3.83
N PRO A 126 -4.62 17.47 4.35
CA PRO A 126 -4.79 18.92 4.13
C PRO A 126 -4.83 19.30 2.66
N TYR A 127 -3.98 18.71 1.83
CA TYR A 127 -3.90 18.95 0.39
C TYR A 127 -5.12 18.37 -0.34
N LEU A 128 -5.48 17.11 -0.06
CA LEU A 128 -6.66 16.48 -0.64
C LEU A 128 -7.95 17.26 -0.33
N ARG A 129 -8.09 17.76 0.89
CA ARG A 129 -9.23 18.60 1.28
C ARG A 129 -9.23 19.94 0.56
N GLY A 130 -8.06 20.57 0.44
CA GLY A 130 -7.90 21.84 -0.29
C GLY A 130 -8.24 21.72 -1.78
N GLN A 131 -8.00 20.55 -2.36
CA GLN A 131 -8.31 20.22 -3.76
C GLN A 131 -9.78 19.82 -3.99
N GLY A 132 -10.52 19.48 -2.91
CA GLY A 132 -11.88 19.00 -2.98
C GLY A 132 -12.02 17.55 -3.42
N GLY A 133 -11.00 16.72 -3.24
CA GLY A 133 -11.04 15.30 -3.59
C GLY A 133 -9.70 14.59 -3.49
N GLY A 134 -9.72 13.28 -3.57
CA GLY A 134 -8.52 12.43 -3.56
C GLY A 134 -8.82 10.98 -3.26
N ARG A 135 -7.80 10.14 -3.32
CA ARG A 135 -7.89 8.69 -3.14
C ARG A 135 -6.81 8.21 -2.18
N ILE A 136 -7.20 7.46 -1.17
CA ILE A 136 -6.26 6.81 -0.24
C ILE A 136 -6.51 5.31 -0.29
N ILE A 137 -5.48 4.54 -0.65
CA ILE A 137 -5.53 3.10 -0.71
C ILE A 137 -4.53 2.54 0.29
N ASN A 138 -5.03 1.79 1.26
CA ASN A 138 -4.22 1.13 2.28
C ASN A 138 -4.01 -0.35 1.93
N VAL A 139 -2.83 -0.88 2.22
CA VAL A 139 -2.56 -2.31 2.02
C VAL A 139 -2.66 -3.03 3.36
N THR A 140 -3.74 -3.81 3.53
CA THR A 140 -3.89 -4.76 4.63
C THR A 140 -3.34 -6.15 4.25
N SER A 141 -3.86 -7.22 4.79
CA SER A 141 -3.38 -8.59 4.53
C SER A 141 -4.45 -9.60 4.93
N TYR A 142 -4.34 -10.83 4.37
CA TYR A 142 -5.01 -12.02 4.88
C TYR A 142 -4.85 -12.15 6.42
N SER A 143 -3.63 -11.90 6.93
CA SER A 143 -3.35 -11.96 8.37
C SER A 143 -4.15 -10.94 9.17
N GLY A 144 -4.48 -9.78 8.60
CA GLY A 144 -5.37 -8.79 9.22
C GLY A 144 -6.86 -9.18 9.17
N LEU A 145 -7.24 -10.01 8.19
CA LEU A 145 -8.63 -10.49 8.03
C LEU A 145 -8.93 -11.74 8.87
N ARG A 146 -7.99 -12.68 8.92
CA ARG A 146 -8.21 -14.04 9.45
C ARG A 146 -7.26 -14.42 10.59
N GLY A 147 -6.20 -13.65 10.82
CA GLY A 147 -5.08 -14.05 11.66
C GLY A 147 -4.16 -15.06 10.95
N ASN A 148 -2.91 -15.12 11.41
CA ASN A 148 -1.96 -16.10 10.93
C ASN A 148 -1.00 -16.50 12.08
N PRO A 149 -0.87 -17.78 12.42
CA PRO A 149 0.06 -18.22 13.47
C PRO A 149 1.48 -17.72 13.21
N GLY A 150 2.13 -17.18 14.25
CA GLY A 150 3.46 -16.58 14.15
C GLY A 150 3.48 -15.12 13.67
N GLN A 151 2.32 -14.48 13.52
CA GLN A 151 2.21 -13.09 13.05
C GLN A 151 1.27 -12.24 13.93
N SER A 152 1.32 -12.39 15.25
CA SER A 152 0.40 -11.69 16.14
C SER A 152 0.55 -10.15 16.07
N ASN A 153 1.80 -9.64 16.02
CA ASN A 153 2.12 -8.23 15.82
C ASN A 153 1.66 -7.72 14.44
N TYR A 154 2.00 -8.46 13.39
CA TYR A 154 1.64 -8.12 12.01
C TYR A 154 0.11 -8.17 11.79
N SER A 155 -0.55 -9.21 12.29
CA SER A 155 -2.02 -9.34 12.21
C SER A 155 -2.72 -8.18 12.94
N MET A 156 -2.21 -7.79 14.12
CA MET A 156 -2.74 -6.64 14.87
C MET A 156 -2.60 -5.34 14.06
N ALA A 157 -1.42 -5.07 13.49
CA ALA A 157 -1.20 -3.88 12.68
C ALA A 157 -2.09 -3.86 11.43
N LYS A 158 -2.21 -4.98 10.71
CA LYS A 158 -3.02 -5.08 9.49
C LYS A 158 -4.52 -5.05 9.76
N ALA A 159 -4.99 -5.59 10.88
CA ALA A 159 -6.37 -5.44 11.35
C ALA A 159 -6.65 -3.99 11.78
N GLY A 160 -5.70 -3.33 12.43
CA GLY A 160 -5.79 -1.91 12.78
C GLY A 160 -5.96 -1.01 11.56
N ILE A 161 -5.27 -1.31 10.46
CA ILE A 161 -5.43 -0.60 9.17
C ILE A 161 -6.86 -0.73 8.63
N ILE A 162 -7.53 -1.86 8.82
CA ILE A 162 -8.93 -2.05 8.40
C ILE A 162 -9.86 -1.10 9.18
N GLY A 163 -9.72 -1.05 10.51
CA GLY A 163 -10.47 -0.12 11.35
C GLY A 163 -10.20 1.34 10.99
N PHE A 164 -8.92 1.69 10.83
CA PHE A 164 -8.48 3.01 10.40
C PHE A 164 -9.09 3.41 9.05
N THR A 165 -9.03 2.53 8.04
CA THR A 165 -9.62 2.77 6.71
C THR A 165 -11.09 3.14 6.80
N LYS A 166 -11.89 2.37 7.56
CA LYS A 166 -13.34 2.61 7.72
C LYS A 166 -13.64 3.92 8.44
N THR A 167 -12.83 4.26 9.44
CA THR A 167 -13.01 5.50 10.21
C THR A 167 -12.68 6.72 9.34
N VAL A 168 -11.51 6.73 8.72
CA VAL A 168 -11.04 7.85 7.90
C VAL A 168 -11.91 8.03 6.64
N ALA A 169 -12.44 6.93 6.07
CA ALA A 169 -13.43 7.01 5.00
C ALA A 169 -14.65 7.85 5.39
N LYS A 170 -15.21 7.63 6.59
CA LYS A 170 -16.35 8.40 7.09
C LYS A 170 -16.00 9.87 7.36
N GLU A 171 -14.80 10.14 7.89
CA GLU A 171 -14.33 11.50 8.19
C GLU A 171 -14.12 12.34 6.93
N LEU A 172 -13.65 11.70 5.83
CA LEU A 172 -13.21 12.39 4.64
C LEU A 172 -14.23 12.39 3.48
N ALA A 173 -15.27 11.56 3.53
CA ALA A 173 -16.24 11.41 2.45
C ALA A 173 -16.86 12.74 2.00
N ARG A 174 -17.20 13.63 2.94
CA ARG A 174 -17.78 14.96 2.64
C ARG A 174 -16.86 15.89 1.83
N PHE A 175 -15.58 15.56 1.74
CA PHE A 175 -14.59 16.32 0.97
C PHE A 175 -14.27 15.68 -0.40
N GLY A 176 -15.07 14.69 -0.84
CA GLY A 176 -14.83 13.98 -2.10
C GLY A 176 -13.65 13.02 -2.06
N ILE A 177 -13.16 12.67 -0.85
CA ILE A 177 -12.01 11.78 -0.66
C ILE A 177 -12.51 10.38 -0.33
N THR A 178 -12.09 9.38 -1.10
CA THR A 178 -12.36 7.97 -0.77
C THR A 178 -11.15 7.35 -0.09
N VAL A 179 -11.41 6.45 0.86
CA VAL A 179 -10.38 5.70 1.58
C VAL A 179 -10.75 4.23 1.58
N ASN A 180 -9.96 3.41 0.92
CA ASN A 180 -10.20 1.98 0.77
C ASN A 180 -8.94 1.17 1.13
N ALA A 181 -9.10 -0.13 1.29
CA ALA A 181 -7.98 -1.03 1.49
C ALA A 181 -8.02 -2.18 0.49
N ILE A 182 -6.85 -2.73 0.15
CA ILE A 182 -6.72 -4.03 -0.51
C ILE A 182 -6.08 -5.04 0.45
N SER A 183 -6.44 -6.32 0.30
CA SER A 183 -5.76 -7.45 0.94
C SER A 183 -5.14 -8.32 -0.15
N PRO A 184 -3.85 -8.12 -0.47
CA PRO A 184 -3.20 -8.81 -1.58
C PRO A 184 -2.71 -10.20 -1.18
N ASN A 185 -2.69 -11.13 -2.18
CA ASN A 185 -1.96 -12.40 -2.11
C ASN A 185 -1.11 -12.54 -3.39
N ALA A 186 0.06 -11.89 -3.40
CA ALA A 186 0.92 -11.80 -4.57
C ALA A 186 2.27 -12.49 -4.36
N GLN A 187 2.84 -13.04 -5.43
CA GLN A 187 4.21 -13.52 -5.44
C GLN A 187 5.16 -12.34 -5.19
N THR A 188 5.91 -12.39 -4.09
CA THR A 188 6.86 -11.35 -3.68
C THR A 188 8.09 -12.00 -3.05
N ARG A 189 9.18 -11.26 -2.88
CA ARG A 189 10.35 -11.74 -2.13
C ARG A 189 9.99 -12.27 -0.74
N MET A 190 8.97 -11.71 -0.12
CA MET A 190 8.46 -12.14 1.17
C MET A 190 7.89 -13.56 1.11
N ILE A 191 7.19 -13.90 0.02
CA ILE A 191 6.70 -15.27 -0.25
C ILE A 191 7.84 -16.19 -0.69
N GLU A 192 8.77 -15.69 -1.51
CA GLU A 192 9.94 -16.43 -1.97
C GLU A 192 10.89 -16.87 -0.83
N ALA A 193 10.92 -16.09 0.25
CA ALA A 193 11.68 -16.42 1.47
C ALA A 193 11.03 -17.52 2.33
N ILE A 194 9.78 -17.90 2.06
CA ILE A 194 9.07 -18.98 2.78
C ILE A 194 9.57 -20.34 2.25
N PRO A 195 9.81 -21.34 3.11
CA PRO A 195 10.14 -22.70 2.68
C PRO A 195 9.14 -23.26 1.65
N GLY A 196 9.65 -24.01 0.65
CA GLY A 196 8.87 -24.46 -0.50
C GLY A 196 7.64 -25.33 -0.15
N ASP A 197 7.74 -26.13 0.91
CA ASP A 197 6.62 -26.91 1.45
C ASP A 197 5.47 -26.00 1.96
N LYS A 198 5.81 -24.92 2.64
CA LYS A 198 4.83 -23.92 3.08
C LYS A 198 4.26 -23.13 1.90
N GLN A 199 5.08 -22.78 0.90
CA GLN A 199 4.57 -22.16 -0.33
C GLN A 199 3.56 -23.07 -1.04
N ALA A 200 3.86 -24.37 -1.14
CA ALA A 200 2.96 -25.35 -1.73
C ALA A 200 1.63 -25.46 -0.95
N MET A 201 1.68 -25.44 0.39
CA MET A 201 0.49 -25.42 1.25
C MET A 201 -0.36 -24.17 1.01
N LEU A 202 0.25 -22.98 0.97
CA LEU A 202 -0.46 -21.71 0.71
C LEU A 202 -1.07 -21.69 -0.68
N THR A 203 -0.35 -22.18 -1.69
CA THR A 203 -0.85 -22.36 -3.05
C THR A 203 -2.05 -23.31 -3.09
N ALA A 204 -1.96 -24.43 -2.37
CA ALA A 204 -3.04 -25.40 -2.29
C ALA A 204 -4.28 -24.88 -1.52
N ALA A 205 -4.07 -23.99 -0.54
CA ALA A 205 -5.14 -23.33 0.20
C ALA A 205 -5.83 -22.22 -0.61
N THR A 206 -5.13 -21.64 -1.60
CA THR A 206 -5.71 -20.61 -2.45
C THR A 206 -6.63 -21.25 -3.50
N PRO A 207 -7.92 -20.89 -3.60
CA PRO A 207 -8.84 -21.46 -4.59
C PRO A 207 -8.33 -21.35 -6.04
N MET A 208 -7.70 -20.25 -6.42
CA MET A 208 -7.11 -20.08 -7.75
C MET A 208 -5.77 -20.82 -7.95
N ARG A 209 -5.30 -21.58 -6.94
CA ARG A 209 -4.12 -22.48 -7.01
C ARG A 209 -2.81 -21.78 -7.43
N ARG A 210 -2.71 -20.49 -7.19
CA ARG A 210 -1.49 -19.69 -7.43
C ARG A 210 -1.48 -18.44 -6.57
N PHE A 211 -0.31 -17.85 -6.39
CA PHE A 211 -0.19 -16.46 -5.99
C PHE A 211 -0.53 -15.55 -7.18
N GLY A 212 -1.04 -14.35 -6.91
CA GLY A 212 -1.22 -13.33 -7.92
C GLY A 212 0.11 -12.73 -8.41
N ASP A 213 0.13 -12.21 -9.62
CA ASP A 213 1.21 -11.32 -10.08
C ASP A 213 1.02 -9.94 -9.42
N ALA A 214 2.12 -9.24 -9.13
CA ALA A 214 2.06 -7.90 -8.55
C ALA A 214 1.24 -6.91 -9.39
N ARG A 215 1.22 -7.10 -10.72
CA ARG A 215 0.42 -6.30 -11.66
C ARG A 215 -1.08 -6.52 -11.51
N GLU A 216 -1.52 -7.71 -11.03
CA GLU A 216 -2.94 -7.95 -10.74
C GLU A 216 -3.39 -7.12 -9.52
N MET A 217 -2.48 -6.91 -8.55
CA MET A 217 -2.71 -6.01 -7.42
C MET A 217 -2.79 -4.55 -7.87
N ALA A 218 -1.88 -4.14 -8.77
CA ALA A 218 -1.81 -2.78 -9.29
C ALA A 218 -3.09 -2.38 -10.02
N ALA A 219 -3.68 -3.27 -10.83
CA ALA A 219 -4.94 -3.02 -11.52
C ALA A 219 -6.11 -2.76 -10.55
N ALA A 220 -6.19 -3.52 -9.45
CA ALA A 220 -7.21 -3.31 -8.42
C ALA A 220 -7.03 -1.97 -7.68
N VAL A 221 -5.77 -1.59 -7.38
CA VAL A 221 -5.45 -0.29 -6.78
C VAL A 221 -5.80 0.85 -7.73
N ALA A 222 -5.45 0.74 -9.01
CA ALA A 222 -5.80 1.75 -10.02
C ALA A 222 -7.31 1.93 -10.16
N PHE A 223 -8.08 0.83 -10.16
CA PHE A 223 -9.54 0.91 -10.14
C PHE A 223 -10.07 1.69 -8.94
N LEU A 224 -9.62 1.34 -7.71
CA LEU A 224 -10.05 2.06 -6.50
C LEU A 224 -9.59 3.53 -6.47
N ALA A 225 -8.54 3.88 -7.21
CA ALA A 225 -8.03 5.24 -7.33
C ALA A 225 -8.67 6.04 -8.47
N SER A 226 -9.43 5.39 -9.35
CA SER A 226 -10.05 6.02 -10.51
C SER A 226 -11.30 6.83 -10.15
N ASP A 227 -11.81 7.60 -11.11
CA ASP A 227 -13.04 8.35 -10.95
C ASP A 227 -14.28 7.44 -11.01
N GLU A 228 -14.19 6.27 -11.66
CA GLU A 228 -15.22 5.25 -11.69
C GLU A 228 -15.51 4.65 -10.31
N ALA A 229 -14.51 4.67 -9.42
CA ALA A 229 -14.66 4.23 -8.03
C ALA A 229 -15.06 5.36 -7.06
N SER A 230 -15.50 6.52 -7.55
CA SER A 230 -15.78 7.70 -6.72
C SER A 230 -16.87 7.49 -5.65
N TYR A 231 -17.70 6.47 -5.78
CA TYR A 231 -18.74 6.12 -4.80
C TYR A 231 -18.37 4.90 -3.95
N ILE A 232 -17.10 4.42 -4.05
CA ILE A 232 -16.58 3.30 -3.27
C ILE A 232 -15.67 3.85 -2.18
N THR A 233 -16.08 3.75 -0.91
CA THR A 233 -15.28 4.17 0.23
C THR A 233 -15.50 3.28 1.45
N GLY A 234 -14.45 3.04 2.24
CA GLY A 234 -14.48 2.20 3.44
C GLY A 234 -14.45 0.70 3.17
N VAL A 235 -14.25 0.26 1.91
CA VAL A 235 -14.17 -1.17 1.59
C VAL A 235 -12.80 -1.74 1.89
N VAL A 236 -12.77 -3.05 2.16
CA VAL A 236 -11.58 -3.88 2.09
C VAL A 236 -11.79 -4.87 0.95
N LEU A 237 -11.02 -4.71 -0.12
CA LEU A 237 -11.10 -5.55 -1.31
C LEU A 237 -10.02 -6.64 -1.25
N PRO A 238 -10.39 -7.92 -1.07
CA PRO A 238 -9.44 -9.01 -1.23
C PRO A 238 -9.03 -9.14 -2.72
N VAL A 239 -7.72 -9.14 -2.97
CA VAL A 239 -7.12 -9.43 -4.28
C VAL A 239 -6.18 -10.60 -4.07
N ASP A 240 -6.76 -11.75 -3.79
CA ASP A 240 -6.08 -12.83 -3.09
C ASP A 240 -6.35 -14.24 -3.62
N GLY A 241 -7.02 -14.35 -4.77
CA GLY A 241 -7.36 -15.63 -5.38
C GLY A 241 -8.32 -16.49 -4.54
N GLY A 242 -9.04 -15.85 -3.60
CA GLY A 242 -10.05 -16.47 -2.76
C GLY A 242 -9.52 -17.10 -1.46
N ILE A 243 -8.25 -16.89 -1.09
CA ILE A 243 -7.69 -17.49 0.14
C ILE A 243 -8.39 -17.00 1.41
N SER A 244 -9.02 -15.84 1.38
CA SER A 244 -9.73 -15.27 2.54
C SER A 244 -11.22 -15.64 2.63
N LEU A 245 -11.73 -16.48 1.74
CA LEU A 245 -13.12 -16.97 1.76
C LEU A 245 -13.41 -17.89 2.94
#